data_24e87f60497b8be6de0b9bcdc6396e9e
#
_entry.id   24e87f60497b8be6de0b9bcdc6396e9e
#
_cell.length_a   1.000
_cell.length_b   1.000
_cell.length_c   1.000
_cell.angle_alpha   90.00
_cell.angle_beta   90.00
_cell.angle_gamma   90.00
#
_symmetry.space_group_name_H-M   'P 1'
#
loop_
_entity.id
_entity.type
_entity.pdbx_description
1 polymer ?
#
loop_
_entity_poly.entity_id
_entity_poly.type
_entity_poly.pdbx_seq_one_letter_code
_entity_poly.pdbx_strand_id
1 'polypeptide(L)'
;MKKNRRNFIKSASALASLSILPTPIWSSLKNNRLRTAHVGVGGMGAADLNDVASHKSVDVTALCDVDSTALEKASKLYPKAKIYKDYRVMFKEIAESIDAVIVSTPDHTHAPVSILAMELNKSVYCQKPLTHHVSEARAMKKLAKDKNLITQMGIQVHSFYDYKLATLLIQSGIIGKVSTVRAWSPKNWGYDGPKPKEFDTIPENLDWNLWLGTSSHREYKDKIYHPGNWRKILDYGCGTLGDMGVHIFDTPYNALELDVPL
;
A
#
# COMPACT_ATOMS: atom_id res chain seq x y z
N MET A 1 3.31 43.95 -33.53
CA MET A 1 2.55 44.43 -32.37
C MET A 1 3.49 44.55 -31.15
N LYS A 2 3.76 45.77 -30.68
CA LYS A 2 4.59 46.00 -29.49
C LYS A 2 3.80 45.62 -28.25
N LYS A 3 4.18 44.53 -27.58
CA LYS A 3 3.60 44.15 -26.28
C LYS A 3 3.95 45.18 -25.23
N ASN A 4 2.97 45.92 -24.75
CA ASN A 4 3.10 47.02 -23.83
C ASN A 4 3.52 46.48 -22.44
N ARG A 5 4.70 46.91 -21.91
CA ARG A 5 5.24 46.52 -20.58
C ARG A 5 4.20 46.67 -19.45
N ARG A 6 3.30 47.65 -19.57
CA ARG A 6 2.24 47.94 -18.61
C ARG A 6 1.21 46.80 -18.53
N ASN A 7 0.91 46.12 -19.65
CA ASN A 7 -0.01 44.97 -19.66
C ASN A 7 0.65 43.69 -19.13
N PHE A 8 1.98 43.56 -19.31
CA PHE A 8 2.73 42.47 -18.71
C PHE A 8 2.76 42.57 -17.17
N ILE A 9 3.01 43.79 -16.66
CA ILE A 9 3.01 44.01 -15.18
C ILE A 9 1.62 43.80 -14.59
N LYS A 10 0.54 44.22 -15.26
CA LYS A 10 -0.83 43.97 -14.79
C LYS A 10 -1.18 42.47 -14.81
N SER A 11 -0.71 41.72 -15.79
CA SER A 11 -0.90 40.26 -15.84
C SER A 11 -0.05 39.53 -14.79
N ALA A 12 1.17 40.02 -14.53
CA ALA A 12 2.02 39.47 -13.47
C ALA A 12 1.47 39.75 -12.07
N SER A 13 0.87 40.93 -11.86
CA SER A 13 0.21 41.25 -10.57
C SER A 13 -1.07 40.46 -10.34
N ALA A 14 -1.80 40.09 -11.40
CA ALA A 14 -2.97 39.22 -11.30
C ALA A 14 -2.57 37.75 -11.01
N LEU A 15 -1.40 37.31 -11.51
CA LEU A 15 -0.85 36.00 -11.17
C LEU A 15 -0.27 35.95 -9.75
N ALA A 16 0.29 37.06 -9.26
CA ALA A 16 0.79 37.15 -7.88
C ALA A 16 -0.34 37.17 -6.83
N SER A 17 -1.53 37.64 -7.19
CA SER A 17 -2.71 37.60 -6.30
C SER A 17 -3.38 36.21 -6.26
N LEU A 18 -3.08 35.33 -7.22
CA LEU A 18 -3.53 33.92 -7.16
C LEU A 18 -2.63 33.04 -6.25
N SER A 19 -1.46 33.54 -5.87
CA SER A 19 -0.59 32.85 -4.90
C SER A 19 -0.96 33.13 -3.44
N ILE A 20 -2.02 33.89 -3.16
CA ILE A 20 -2.65 34.03 -1.85
C ILE A 20 -3.99 33.26 -1.86
N LEU A 21 -4.03 32.09 -2.47
CA LEU A 21 -4.98 31.09 -2.05
C LEU A 21 -4.54 30.65 -0.65
N PRO A 22 -5.48 30.65 0.34
CA PRO A 22 -5.13 30.11 1.64
C PRO A 22 -4.53 28.73 1.40
N THR A 23 -3.25 28.59 1.76
CA THR A 23 -2.64 27.28 1.85
C THR A 23 -3.67 26.38 2.55
N PRO A 24 -4.01 25.25 1.95
CA PRO A 24 -5.04 24.38 2.53
C PRO A 24 -4.70 24.19 4.00
N ILE A 25 -5.69 24.12 4.81
CA ILE A 25 -5.81 23.97 6.27
C ILE A 25 -4.61 23.31 7.03
N TRP A 26 -3.63 22.78 6.33
CA TRP A 26 -2.36 22.26 6.84
C TRP A 26 -1.52 23.29 7.64
N SER A 27 -1.68 24.60 7.39
CA SER A 27 -0.92 25.63 8.08
C SER A 27 -1.55 26.08 9.42
N SER A 28 -2.80 25.73 9.69
CA SER A 28 -3.46 26.05 10.96
C SER A 28 -3.23 25.00 12.05
N LEU A 29 -2.57 23.90 11.71
CA LEU A 29 -2.31 22.81 12.65
C LEU A 29 -0.97 23.02 13.34
N LYS A 30 -0.98 23.81 14.40
CA LYS A 30 0.12 23.84 15.36
C LYS A 30 0.46 22.41 15.79
N ASN A 31 1.66 21.93 15.44
CA ASN A 31 2.23 20.64 15.86
C ASN A 31 1.53 19.36 15.36
N ASN A 32 0.85 19.36 14.22
CA ASN A 32 0.20 18.14 13.75
C ASN A 32 1.13 17.30 12.87
N ARG A 33 1.82 16.39 13.53
CA ARG A 33 2.43 15.25 12.86
C ARG A 33 1.32 14.27 12.50
N LEU A 34 1.46 13.63 11.34
CA LEU A 34 0.54 12.61 10.87
C LEU A 34 0.66 11.38 11.78
N ARG A 35 -0.42 11.06 12.47
CA ARG A 35 -0.47 9.90 13.38
C ARG A 35 -0.82 8.66 12.61
N THR A 36 0.09 7.70 12.59
CA THR A 36 -0.04 6.49 11.78
C THR A 36 -0.19 5.24 12.64
N ALA A 37 -1.01 4.29 12.15
CA ALA A 37 -1.04 2.92 12.61
C ALA A 37 -0.54 1.98 11.50
N HIS A 38 0.26 0.99 11.86
CA HIS A 38 0.84 0.04 10.93
C HIS A 38 0.32 -1.37 11.22
N VAL A 39 -0.29 -2.00 10.22
CA VAL A 39 -0.82 -3.36 10.30
C VAL A 39 0.00 -4.27 9.37
N GLY A 40 0.67 -5.25 9.96
CA GLY A 40 1.75 -5.99 9.34
C GLY A 40 3.08 -5.24 9.48
N VAL A 41 3.91 -5.62 10.45
CA VAL A 41 5.17 -4.92 10.75
C VAL A 41 6.40 -5.84 10.60
N GLY A 42 6.19 -7.03 10.02
CA GLY A 42 7.25 -7.96 9.63
C GLY A 42 7.60 -7.86 8.14
N GLY A 43 8.76 -8.38 7.74
CA GLY A 43 9.16 -8.44 6.32
C GLY A 43 9.05 -7.10 5.58
N MET A 44 8.21 -7.04 4.54
CA MET A 44 7.98 -5.80 3.80
C MET A 44 7.34 -4.72 4.68
N GLY A 45 6.46 -5.10 5.61
CA GLY A 45 5.86 -4.14 6.53
C GLY A 45 6.87 -3.46 7.45
N ALA A 46 7.98 -4.11 7.78
CA ALA A 46 9.08 -3.46 8.51
C ALA A 46 9.79 -2.40 7.65
N ALA A 47 9.95 -2.65 6.34
CA ALA A 47 10.49 -1.65 5.42
C ALA A 47 9.53 -0.45 5.29
N ASP A 48 8.25 -0.69 5.03
CA ASP A 48 7.24 0.37 4.95
C ASP A 48 7.17 1.19 6.25
N LEU A 49 7.21 0.52 7.40
CA LEU A 49 7.22 1.18 8.71
C LEU A 49 8.43 2.12 8.84
N ASN A 50 9.63 1.64 8.50
CA ASN A 50 10.85 2.44 8.59
C ASN A 50 10.81 3.62 7.62
N ASP A 51 10.40 3.40 6.37
CA ASP A 51 10.35 4.45 5.35
C ASP A 51 9.33 5.55 5.71
N VAL A 52 8.11 5.17 6.10
CA VAL A 52 7.08 6.12 6.51
C VAL A 52 7.49 6.87 7.78
N ALA A 53 8.01 6.17 8.78
CA ALA A 53 8.43 6.77 10.05
C ALA A 53 9.68 7.65 9.93
N SER A 54 10.47 7.49 8.86
CA SER A 54 11.65 8.35 8.61
C SER A 54 11.28 9.81 8.36
N HIS A 55 10.02 10.07 7.95
CA HIS A 55 9.58 11.41 7.67
C HIS A 55 9.28 12.17 8.97
N LYS A 56 9.90 13.32 9.14
CA LYS A 56 9.81 14.15 10.36
C LYS A 56 8.40 14.56 10.79
N SER A 57 7.44 14.53 9.87
CA SER A 57 6.02 14.87 10.12
C SER A 57 5.16 13.64 10.43
N VAL A 58 5.76 12.48 10.71
CA VAL A 58 5.03 11.25 11.04
C VAL A 58 5.28 10.86 12.50
N ASP A 59 4.20 10.47 13.17
CA ASP A 59 4.23 9.83 14.49
C ASP A 59 3.61 8.43 14.38
N VAL A 60 4.41 7.41 14.69
CA VAL A 60 3.94 6.04 14.79
C VAL A 60 3.16 5.88 16.09
N THR A 61 1.84 5.78 15.99
CA THR A 61 0.93 5.71 17.14
C THR A 61 0.63 4.27 17.55
N ALA A 62 0.55 3.36 16.58
CA ALA A 62 0.26 1.95 16.86
C ALA A 62 0.92 1.01 15.86
N LEU A 63 1.23 -0.18 16.37
CA LEU A 63 1.78 -1.33 15.65
C LEU A 63 0.86 -2.52 15.86
N CYS A 64 0.52 -3.23 14.77
CA CYS A 64 -0.31 -4.42 14.83
C CYS A 64 0.30 -5.53 13.99
N ASP A 65 0.50 -6.68 14.58
CA ASP A 65 0.92 -7.90 13.87
C ASP A 65 0.45 -9.15 14.62
N VAL A 66 0.12 -10.19 13.90
CA VAL A 66 -0.25 -11.50 14.44
C VAL A 66 0.96 -12.34 14.85
N ASP A 67 2.17 -11.94 14.40
CA ASP A 67 3.46 -12.51 14.80
C ASP A 67 4.08 -11.64 15.91
N SER A 68 4.11 -12.18 17.13
CA SER A 68 4.66 -11.49 18.30
C SER A 68 6.15 -11.18 18.16
N THR A 69 6.91 -11.97 17.39
CA THR A 69 8.33 -11.71 17.14
C THR A 69 8.53 -10.46 16.26
N ALA A 70 7.71 -10.30 15.22
CA ALA A 70 7.73 -9.11 14.38
C ALA A 70 7.31 -7.88 15.19
N LEU A 71 6.24 -8.01 15.97
CA LEU A 71 5.70 -6.96 16.82
C LEU A 71 6.71 -6.50 17.88
N GLU A 72 7.41 -7.44 18.54
CA GLU A 72 8.45 -7.12 19.51
C GLU A 72 9.63 -6.35 18.89
N LYS A 73 10.08 -6.77 17.70
CA LYS A 73 11.15 -6.06 16.98
C LYS A 73 10.74 -4.63 16.64
N ALA A 74 9.54 -4.45 16.12
CA ALA A 74 9.01 -3.13 15.77
C ALA A 74 8.82 -2.24 17.02
N SER A 75 8.30 -2.78 18.11
CA SER A 75 8.06 -2.03 19.36
C SER A 75 9.33 -1.51 20.01
N LYS A 76 10.47 -2.24 19.87
CA LYS A 76 11.79 -1.75 20.34
C LYS A 76 12.26 -0.50 19.58
N LEU A 77 11.90 -0.40 18.28
CA LEU A 77 12.24 0.78 17.47
C LEU A 77 11.27 1.95 17.72
N TYR A 78 10.02 1.64 18.03
CA TYR A 78 8.95 2.62 18.25
C TYR A 78 8.30 2.45 19.63
N PRO A 79 9.04 2.68 20.74
CA PRO A 79 8.60 2.32 22.09
C PRO A 79 7.40 3.14 22.60
N LYS A 80 7.02 4.23 21.91
CA LYS A 80 5.83 5.03 22.23
C LYS A 80 4.56 4.53 21.57
N ALA A 81 4.69 3.65 20.55
CA ALA A 81 3.55 3.11 19.85
C ALA A 81 2.83 2.04 20.71
N LYS A 82 1.51 2.06 20.68
CA LYS A 82 0.71 0.99 21.27
C LYS A 82 0.82 -0.26 20.40
N ILE A 83 0.83 -1.43 21.04
CA ILE A 83 0.97 -2.72 20.34
C ILE A 83 -0.32 -3.52 20.41
N TYR A 84 -0.66 -4.16 19.28
CA TYR A 84 -1.88 -4.95 19.11
C TYR A 84 -1.60 -6.22 18.31
N LYS A 85 -2.30 -7.31 18.61
CA LYS A 85 -2.31 -8.52 17.79
C LYS A 85 -3.46 -8.51 16.78
N ASP A 86 -4.57 -7.89 17.12
CA ASP A 86 -5.78 -7.81 16.31
C ASP A 86 -6.08 -6.35 15.92
N TYR A 87 -6.10 -6.07 14.62
CA TYR A 87 -6.37 -4.73 14.08
C TYR A 87 -7.79 -4.25 14.42
N ARG A 88 -8.75 -5.14 14.63
CA ARG A 88 -10.12 -4.79 15.02
C ARG A 88 -10.16 -4.20 16.42
N VAL A 89 -9.39 -4.79 17.34
CA VAL A 89 -9.21 -4.26 18.69
C VAL A 89 -8.49 -2.92 18.64
N MET A 90 -7.41 -2.83 17.84
CA MET A 90 -6.68 -1.58 17.63
C MET A 90 -7.62 -0.45 17.18
N PHE A 91 -8.40 -0.66 16.13
CA PHE A 91 -9.31 0.39 15.64
C PHE A 91 -10.38 0.76 16.64
N LYS A 92 -10.94 -0.23 17.37
CA LYS A 92 -11.92 0.04 18.43
C LYS A 92 -11.37 0.97 19.52
N GLU A 93 -10.09 0.83 19.86
CA GLU A 93 -9.48 1.57 20.97
C GLU A 93 -8.89 2.92 20.57
N ILE A 94 -8.34 3.03 19.37
CA ILE A 94 -7.50 4.18 19.00
C ILE A 94 -7.89 4.88 17.70
N ALA A 95 -8.99 4.53 17.06
CA ALA A 95 -9.36 5.14 15.77
C ALA A 95 -9.32 6.69 15.83
N GLU A 96 -9.79 7.32 16.91
CA GLU A 96 -9.75 8.77 17.06
C GLU A 96 -8.33 9.35 17.25
N SER A 97 -7.36 8.49 17.53
CA SER A 97 -5.97 8.88 17.78
C SER A 97 -5.06 8.71 16.58
N ILE A 98 -5.58 8.25 15.44
CA ILE A 98 -4.83 8.02 14.19
C ILE A 98 -5.47 8.75 13.02
N ASP A 99 -4.65 9.13 12.06
CA ASP A 99 -5.05 9.85 10.84
C ASP A 99 -4.94 8.97 9.60
N ALA A 100 -3.96 8.06 9.58
CA ALA A 100 -3.72 7.16 8.46
C ALA A 100 -3.29 5.77 8.92
N VAL A 101 -3.53 4.78 8.05
CA VAL A 101 -3.19 3.37 8.29
C VAL A 101 -2.33 2.86 7.15
N ILE A 102 -1.23 2.22 7.53
CA ILE A 102 -0.34 1.51 6.61
C ILE A 102 -0.65 0.01 6.72
N VAL A 103 -1.02 -0.62 5.61
CA VAL A 103 -1.43 -2.02 5.55
C VAL A 103 -0.42 -2.81 4.72
N SER A 104 0.35 -3.67 5.38
CA SER A 104 1.44 -4.46 4.79
C SER A 104 1.35 -5.94 5.17
N THR A 105 0.14 -6.44 5.20
CA THR A 105 -0.23 -7.82 5.52
C THR A 105 -0.11 -8.73 4.27
N PRO A 106 -0.40 -10.05 4.35
CA PRO A 106 -0.67 -10.86 3.17
C PRO A 106 -1.89 -10.37 2.37
N ASP A 107 -1.92 -10.69 1.06
CA ASP A 107 -2.87 -10.14 0.09
C ASP A 107 -4.35 -10.27 0.54
N HIS A 108 -4.72 -11.42 1.11
CA HIS A 108 -6.10 -11.72 1.52
C HIS A 108 -6.62 -10.84 2.68
N THR A 109 -5.73 -10.18 3.41
CA THR A 109 -6.10 -9.30 4.52
C THR A 109 -5.94 -7.82 4.19
N HIS A 110 -5.43 -7.46 2.99
CA HIS A 110 -5.33 -6.07 2.54
C HIS A 110 -6.68 -5.35 2.58
N ALA A 111 -7.68 -5.92 1.90
CA ALA A 111 -9.00 -5.29 1.81
C ALA A 111 -9.74 -5.23 3.15
N PRO A 112 -9.84 -6.31 3.97
CA PRO A 112 -10.52 -6.24 5.26
C PRO A 112 -9.98 -5.15 6.18
N VAL A 113 -8.65 -5.04 6.29
CA VAL A 113 -8.01 -4.01 7.12
C VAL A 113 -8.23 -2.61 6.55
N SER A 114 -7.99 -2.45 5.24
CA SER A 114 -8.10 -1.16 4.56
C SER A 114 -9.53 -0.63 4.57
N ILE A 115 -10.52 -1.47 4.26
CA ILE A 115 -11.94 -1.09 4.25
C ILE A 115 -12.37 -0.65 5.65
N LEU A 116 -12.02 -1.41 6.69
CA LEU A 116 -12.36 -1.03 8.06
C LEU A 116 -11.74 0.32 8.46
N ALA A 117 -10.48 0.58 8.10
CA ALA A 117 -9.84 1.87 8.31
C ALA A 117 -10.58 3.00 7.57
N MET A 118 -10.91 2.77 6.29
CA MET A 118 -11.61 3.74 5.45
C MET A 118 -13.04 4.01 5.95
N GLU A 119 -13.74 2.99 6.45
CA GLU A 119 -15.06 3.16 7.11
C GLU A 119 -14.96 4.08 8.33
N LEU A 120 -13.85 4.05 9.04
CA LEU A 120 -13.53 4.93 10.14
C LEU A 120 -12.94 6.29 9.70
N ASN A 121 -13.07 6.64 8.42
CA ASN A 121 -12.56 7.87 7.80
C ASN A 121 -11.03 8.06 7.93
N LYS A 122 -10.26 6.96 7.87
CA LYS A 122 -8.80 7.02 7.87
C LYS A 122 -8.26 6.90 6.45
N SER A 123 -7.24 7.70 6.13
CA SER A 123 -6.46 7.55 4.91
C SER A 123 -5.67 6.24 4.94
N VAL A 124 -5.43 5.63 3.77
CA VAL A 124 -4.80 4.29 3.71
C VAL A 124 -3.67 4.25 2.70
N TYR A 125 -2.51 3.78 3.16
CA TYR A 125 -1.48 3.21 2.30
C TYR A 125 -1.60 1.70 2.37
N CYS A 126 -1.81 1.03 1.24
CA CYS A 126 -1.95 -0.42 1.19
C CYS A 126 -0.89 -1.01 0.26
N GLN A 127 -0.19 -2.04 0.73
CA GLN A 127 0.79 -2.76 -0.09
C GLN A 127 0.18 -3.37 -1.34
N LYS A 128 1.02 -3.67 -2.30
CA LYS A 128 0.66 -4.35 -3.55
C LYS A 128 0.62 -5.90 -3.36
N PRO A 129 -0.19 -6.60 -4.10
CA PRO A 129 -1.32 -6.11 -4.90
C PRO A 129 -2.37 -5.47 -4.00
N LEU A 130 -3.14 -4.51 -4.50
CA LEU A 130 -4.07 -3.73 -3.68
C LEU A 130 -5.02 -4.60 -2.87
N THR A 131 -5.53 -5.66 -3.49
CA THR A 131 -6.48 -6.60 -2.89
C THR A 131 -6.29 -8.00 -3.46
N HIS A 132 -6.91 -8.97 -2.79
CA HIS A 132 -6.94 -10.35 -3.24
C HIS A 132 -7.97 -10.56 -4.38
N HIS A 133 -9.09 -9.84 -4.33
CA HIS A 133 -10.15 -9.91 -5.35
C HIS A 133 -10.44 -8.55 -6.00
N VAL A 134 -10.80 -8.56 -7.29
CA VAL A 134 -11.15 -7.34 -8.04
C VAL A 134 -12.35 -6.60 -7.43
N SER A 135 -13.32 -7.33 -6.90
CA SER A 135 -14.48 -6.75 -6.20
C SER A 135 -14.08 -5.91 -5.01
N GLU A 136 -13.10 -6.34 -4.24
CA GLU A 136 -12.55 -5.61 -3.10
C GLU A 136 -11.87 -4.30 -3.55
N ALA A 137 -11.07 -4.34 -4.62
CA ALA A 137 -10.46 -3.14 -5.18
C ALA A 137 -11.51 -2.11 -5.63
N ARG A 138 -12.60 -2.59 -6.24
CA ARG A 138 -13.72 -1.73 -6.62
C ARG A 138 -14.43 -1.12 -5.42
N ALA A 139 -14.62 -1.91 -4.35
CA ALA A 139 -15.20 -1.43 -3.10
C ALA A 139 -14.31 -0.35 -2.45
N MET A 140 -13.00 -0.58 -2.36
CA MET A 140 -12.05 0.41 -1.84
C MET A 140 -12.04 1.69 -2.67
N LYS A 141 -12.02 1.58 -4.01
CA LYS A 141 -12.09 2.74 -4.92
C LYS A 141 -13.35 3.57 -4.68
N LYS A 142 -14.51 2.89 -4.56
CA LYS A 142 -15.79 3.55 -4.28
C LYS A 142 -15.75 4.26 -2.94
N LEU A 143 -15.30 3.58 -1.90
CA LEU A 143 -15.24 4.12 -0.54
C LEU A 143 -14.29 5.31 -0.42
N ALA A 144 -13.11 5.25 -1.07
CA ALA A 144 -12.17 6.36 -1.12
C ALA A 144 -12.81 7.61 -1.75
N LYS A 145 -13.56 7.43 -2.85
CA LYS A 145 -14.27 8.52 -3.51
C LYS A 145 -15.40 9.08 -2.65
N ASP A 146 -16.26 8.22 -2.11
CA ASP A 146 -17.45 8.61 -1.36
C ASP A 146 -17.07 9.40 -0.07
N LYS A 147 -15.97 9.03 0.56
CA LYS A 147 -15.48 9.64 1.80
C LYS A 147 -14.36 10.66 1.60
N ASN A 148 -13.97 10.92 0.33
CA ASN A 148 -12.87 11.84 -0.02
C ASN A 148 -11.56 11.52 0.74
N LEU A 149 -11.19 10.25 0.79
CA LEU A 149 -9.99 9.77 1.50
C LEU A 149 -8.77 9.80 0.59
N ILE A 150 -7.61 10.09 1.17
CA ILE A 150 -6.32 9.96 0.51
C ILE A 150 -5.90 8.49 0.58
N THR A 151 -5.64 7.89 -0.58
CA THR A 151 -5.22 6.49 -0.67
C THR A 151 -4.01 6.34 -1.58
N GLN A 152 -3.13 5.40 -1.23
CA GLN A 152 -1.94 5.08 -2.02
C GLN A 152 -1.73 3.57 -2.02
N MET A 153 -1.45 3.00 -3.21
CA MET A 153 -0.96 1.62 -3.32
C MET A 153 0.56 1.58 -3.33
N GLY A 154 1.14 0.62 -2.61
CA GLY A 154 2.58 0.48 -2.42
C GLY A 154 3.33 -0.14 -3.60
N ILE A 155 3.29 0.48 -4.77
CA ILE A 155 4.05 0.05 -5.95
C ILE A 155 5.41 0.77 -5.96
N GLN A 156 6.47 0.12 -5.49
CA GLN A 156 7.80 0.71 -5.40
C GLN A 156 8.31 1.15 -6.76
N VAL A 157 8.21 0.27 -7.78
CA VAL A 157 8.73 0.54 -9.13
C VAL A 157 8.11 1.76 -9.78
N HIS A 158 6.83 2.04 -9.53
CA HIS A 158 6.16 3.24 -10.03
C HIS A 158 6.84 4.53 -9.55
N SER A 159 7.50 4.50 -8.40
CA SER A 159 8.21 5.64 -7.83
C SER A 159 9.68 5.71 -8.26
N PHE A 160 10.25 4.66 -8.84
CA PHE A 160 11.65 4.63 -9.24
C PHE A 160 11.94 5.56 -10.42
N TYR A 161 13.07 6.26 -10.34
CA TYR A 161 13.52 7.18 -11.37
C TYR A 161 13.62 6.51 -12.75
N ASP A 162 14.23 5.31 -12.81
CA ASP A 162 14.46 4.58 -14.07
C ASP A 162 13.14 4.21 -14.77
N TYR A 163 12.11 3.81 -14.02
CA TYR A 163 10.79 3.51 -14.58
C TYR A 163 10.10 4.76 -15.12
N LYS A 164 10.20 5.88 -14.41
CA LYS A 164 9.68 7.17 -14.88
C LYS A 164 10.42 7.64 -16.12
N LEU A 165 11.77 7.52 -16.12
CA LEU A 165 12.58 7.88 -17.26
C LEU A 165 12.24 7.01 -18.48
N ALA A 166 12.13 5.69 -18.32
CA ALA A 166 11.74 4.79 -19.41
C ALA A 166 10.37 5.16 -19.99
N THR A 167 9.39 5.48 -19.15
CA THR A 167 8.07 5.94 -19.57
C THR A 167 8.19 7.21 -20.43
N LEU A 168 8.91 8.23 -19.97
CA LEU A 168 9.11 9.48 -20.71
C LEU A 168 9.85 9.28 -22.03
N LEU A 169 10.87 8.43 -22.06
CA LEU A 169 11.62 8.13 -23.29
C LEU A 169 10.74 7.45 -24.33
N ILE A 170 9.89 6.50 -23.93
CA ILE A 170 8.96 5.84 -24.86
C ILE A 170 7.93 6.84 -25.38
N GLN A 171 7.34 7.67 -24.51
CA GLN A 171 6.37 8.72 -24.86
C GLN A 171 6.98 9.79 -25.77
N SER A 172 8.28 10.06 -25.66
CA SER A 172 8.97 11.00 -26.55
C SER A 172 9.13 10.49 -27.98
N GLY A 173 8.81 9.20 -28.24
CA GLY A 173 8.91 8.58 -29.55
C GLY A 173 10.32 8.11 -29.93
N ILE A 174 11.28 8.09 -29.00
CA ILE A 174 12.67 7.73 -29.27
C ILE A 174 12.83 6.32 -29.86
N ILE A 175 11.92 5.40 -29.53
CA ILE A 175 11.90 4.03 -30.08
C ILE A 175 10.89 3.85 -31.23
N GLY A 176 10.24 4.94 -31.65
CA GLY A 176 9.19 4.92 -32.67
C GLY A 176 7.88 4.31 -32.15
N LYS A 177 7.03 3.88 -33.09
CA LYS A 177 5.72 3.30 -32.77
C LYS A 177 5.88 1.89 -32.21
N VAL A 178 5.43 1.67 -30.98
CA VAL A 178 5.39 0.34 -30.34
C VAL A 178 4.21 -0.45 -30.87
N SER A 179 4.45 -1.62 -31.42
CA SER A 179 3.42 -2.56 -31.91
C SER A 179 3.26 -3.80 -31.04
N THR A 180 4.28 -4.14 -30.26
CA THR A 180 4.28 -5.35 -29.43
C THR A 180 5.04 -5.08 -28.14
N VAL A 181 4.47 -5.52 -27.01
CA VAL A 181 5.13 -5.55 -25.71
C VAL A 181 5.22 -6.98 -25.22
N ARG A 182 6.38 -7.36 -24.72
CA ARG A 182 6.60 -8.63 -24.02
C ARG A 182 7.10 -8.34 -22.63
N ALA A 183 6.42 -8.89 -21.62
CA ALA A 183 6.80 -8.77 -20.23
C ALA A 183 6.85 -10.14 -19.56
N TRP A 184 7.82 -10.36 -18.70
CA TRP A 184 8.00 -11.64 -17.99
C TRP A 184 8.60 -11.41 -16.62
N SER A 185 8.45 -12.39 -15.73
CA SER A 185 9.09 -12.43 -14.43
C SER A 185 9.69 -13.81 -14.18
N PRO A 186 10.90 -13.91 -13.61
CA PRO A 186 11.48 -15.18 -13.21
C PRO A 186 10.87 -15.73 -11.89
N LYS A 187 10.03 -14.97 -11.22
CA LYS A 187 9.40 -15.41 -9.97
C LYS A 187 8.38 -16.52 -10.23
N ASN A 188 8.40 -17.52 -9.36
CA ASN A 188 7.45 -18.64 -9.41
C ASN A 188 6.66 -18.69 -8.09
N TRP A 189 5.50 -18.04 -8.07
CA TRP A 189 4.52 -18.12 -6.99
C TRP A 189 3.37 -19.06 -7.39
N GLY A 190 3.68 -20.18 -8.05
CA GLY A 190 2.78 -21.29 -8.28
C GLY A 190 3.04 -22.41 -7.27
N TYR A 191 1.99 -23.03 -6.76
CA TYR A 191 2.10 -24.21 -5.91
C TYR A 191 1.82 -25.44 -6.77
N ASP A 192 2.80 -26.32 -6.89
CA ASP A 192 2.80 -27.54 -7.70
C ASP A 192 2.87 -28.83 -6.85
N GLY A 193 2.86 -28.68 -5.54
CA GLY A 193 2.89 -29.81 -4.61
C GLY A 193 1.50 -30.39 -4.29
N PRO A 194 1.45 -31.58 -3.69
CA PRO A 194 0.22 -32.15 -3.18
C PRO A 194 -0.32 -31.35 -1.98
N LYS A 195 -1.62 -31.44 -1.73
CA LYS A 195 -2.17 -30.90 -0.47
C LYS A 195 -1.46 -31.55 0.72
N PRO A 196 -1.08 -30.76 1.74
CA PRO A 196 -0.49 -31.31 2.95
C PRO A 196 -1.42 -32.39 3.56
N LYS A 197 -0.84 -33.53 3.91
CA LYS A 197 -1.55 -34.61 4.62
C LYS A 197 -1.30 -34.58 6.11
N GLU A 198 -0.18 -33.96 6.50
CA GLU A 198 0.23 -33.82 7.90
C GLU A 198 0.38 -32.32 8.17
N PHE A 199 0.10 -31.94 9.38
CA PHE A 199 0.10 -30.56 9.82
C PHE A 199 1.09 -30.38 10.97
N ASP A 200 1.57 -29.20 11.15
CA ASP A 200 2.58 -28.88 12.15
C ASP A 200 1.96 -28.10 13.30
N THR A 201 2.61 -28.12 14.43
CA THR A 201 2.24 -27.28 15.57
C THR A 201 2.39 -25.80 15.18
N ILE A 202 1.39 -25.00 15.51
CA ILE A 202 1.46 -23.56 15.31
C ILE A 202 2.59 -23.00 16.17
N PRO A 203 3.51 -22.19 15.59
CA PRO A 203 4.55 -21.54 16.38
C PRO A 203 3.95 -20.66 17.48
N GLU A 204 4.56 -20.67 18.67
CA GLU A 204 4.06 -19.91 19.84
C GLU A 204 3.96 -18.40 19.60
N ASN A 205 4.79 -17.86 18.71
CA ASN A 205 4.78 -16.46 18.34
C ASN A 205 3.69 -16.09 17.34
N LEU A 206 2.99 -17.03 16.71
CA LEU A 206 2.02 -16.79 15.64
C LEU A 206 0.59 -17.04 16.08
N ASP A 207 -0.27 -16.05 16.03
CA ASP A 207 -1.72 -16.24 16.12
C ASP A 207 -2.26 -16.69 14.75
N TRP A 208 -2.32 -18.00 14.55
CA TRP A 208 -2.72 -18.59 13.28
C TRP A 208 -4.17 -18.25 12.89
N ASN A 209 -5.07 -18.18 13.86
CA ASN A 209 -6.46 -17.84 13.58
C ASN A 209 -6.61 -16.38 13.09
N LEU A 210 -5.91 -15.44 13.71
CA LEU A 210 -5.86 -14.06 13.25
C LEU A 210 -5.15 -13.94 11.91
N TRP A 211 -4.12 -14.76 11.65
CA TRP A 211 -3.42 -14.79 10.37
C TRP A 211 -4.33 -15.27 9.23
N LEU A 212 -5.15 -16.30 9.46
CA LEU A 212 -6.15 -16.77 8.49
C LEU A 212 -7.17 -15.68 8.14
N GLY A 213 -7.53 -14.84 9.11
CA GLY A 213 -8.41 -13.69 8.89
C GLY A 213 -9.76 -14.09 8.31
N THR A 214 -10.05 -13.63 7.09
CA THR A 214 -11.30 -13.92 6.37
C THR A 214 -11.27 -15.20 5.55
N SER A 215 -10.15 -15.90 5.49
CA SER A 215 -10.02 -17.16 4.77
C SER A 215 -10.66 -18.32 5.53
N SER A 216 -10.95 -19.42 4.83
CA SER A 216 -11.45 -20.63 5.47
C SER A 216 -10.47 -21.17 6.49
N HIS A 217 -10.99 -21.73 7.59
CA HIS A 217 -10.16 -22.37 8.59
C HIS A 217 -9.32 -23.50 7.99
N ARG A 218 -8.03 -23.54 8.37
CA ARG A 218 -7.05 -24.51 7.89
C ARG A 218 -6.02 -24.76 8.98
N GLU A 219 -5.59 -26.00 9.09
CA GLU A 219 -4.49 -26.35 9.99
C GLU A 219 -3.16 -25.81 9.45
N TYR A 220 -2.25 -25.51 10.36
CA TYR A 220 -0.95 -24.89 10.02
C TYR A 220 -0.01 -25.93 9.39
N LYS A 221 0.73 -25.48 8.37
CA LYS A 221 1.86 -26.21 7.80
C LYS A 221 3.02 -25.28 7.56
N ASP A 222 4.14 -25.54 8.22
CA ASP A 222 5.35 -24.74 8.11
C ASP A 222 5.86 -24.68 6.65
N LYS A 223 6.37 -23.56 6.25
CA LYS A 223 6.93 -23.28 4.90
C LYS A 223 5.95 -23.45 3.73
N ILE A 224 4.75 -23.97 3.95
CA ILE A 224 3.71 -24.01 2.91
C ILE A 224 2.91 -22.70 2.93
N TYR A 225 2.59 -22.18 4.10
CA TYR A 225 1.77 -20.98 4.24
C TYR A 225 2.60 -19.77 4.67
N HIS A 226 3.11 -19.77 5.86
CA HIS A 226 3.87 -18.70 6.47
C HIS A 226 5.34 -19.14 6.64
N PRO A 227 6.34 -18.22 6.54
CA PRO A 227 6.16 -16.76 6.45
C PRO A 227 6.06 -16.14 5.05
N GLY A 228 6.20 -16.81 3.96
CA GLY A 228 6.25 -16.14 2.65
C GLY A 228 5.56 -16.89 1.52
N ASN A 229 5.43 -18.20 1.65
CA ASN A 229 4.92 -19.07 0.59
C ASN A 229 3.39 -18.99 0.41
N TRP A 230 2.68 -18.30 1.30
CA TRP A 230 1.26 -17.98 1.16
C TRP A 230 0.92 -17.36 -0.22
N ARG A 231 1.89 -16.68 -0.86
CA ARG A 231 1.73 -16.12 -2.22
C ARG A 231 1.38 -17.16 -3.27
N LYS A 232 1.76 -18.43 -3.04
CA LYS A 232 1.51 -19.57 -3.92
C LYS A 232 0.13 -20.19 -3.72
N ILE A 233 -0.59 -19.81 -2.68
CA ILE A 233 -1.85 -20.42 -2.25
C ILE A 233 -3.00 -19.47 -2.57
N LEU A 234 -3.96 -19.96 -3.38
CA LEU A 234 -5.05 -19.15 -3.91
C LEU A 234 -5.91 -18.49 -2.81
N ASP A 235 -6.01 -19.10 -1.63
CA ASP A 235 -6.78 -18.55 -0.51
C ASP A 235 -6.12 -17.32 0.14
N TYR A 236 -4.82 -17.10 -0.10
CA TYR A 236 -4.03 -16.08 0.60
C TYR A 236 -3.30 -15.10 -0.30
N GLY A 237 -2.97 -15.52 -1.52
CA GLY A 237 -2.14 -14.74 -2.44
C GLY A 237 -2.61 -14.81 -3.88
N CYS A 238 -2.12 -13.90 -4.69
CA CYS A 238 -2.53 -13.71 -6.08
C CYS A 238 -1.60 -14.39 -7.09
N GLY A 239 -0.68 -15.24 -6.63
CA GLY A 239 0.30 -15.92 -7.48
C GLY A 239 1.28 -14.97 -8.16
N THR A 240 2.02 -15.49 -9.15
CA THR A 240 3.05 -14.69 -9.84
C THR A 240 2.46 -13.48 -10.57
N LEU A 241 1.32 -13.64 -11.23
CA LEU A 241 0.74 -12.54 -12.00
C LEU A 241 0.28 -11.39 -11.08
N GLY A 242 -0.43 -11.69 -9.99
CA GLY A 242 -0.86 -10.68 -9.05
C GLY A 242 0.29 -10.02 -8.31
N ASP A 243 1.28 -10.80 -7.85
CA ASP A 243 2.43 -10.28 -7.11
C ASP A 243 3.37 -9.44 -8.01
N MET A 244 3.61 -9.87 -9.24
CA MET A 244 4.61 -9.26 -10.13
C MET A 244 4.01 -8.40 -11.24
N GLY A 245 2.76 -8.62 -11.63
CA GLY A 245 2.12 -7.90 -12.73
C GLY A 245 2.17 -6.38 -12.54
N VAL A 246 1.90 -5.90 -11.34
CA VAL A 246 1.95 -4.46 -11.00
C VAL A 246 3.34 -3.85 -11.18
N HIS A 247 4.40 -4.66 -11.16
CA HIS A 247 5.76 -4.21 -11.37
C HIS A 247 6.16 -4.24 -12.85
N ILE A 248 5.89 -5.37 -13.53
CA ILE A 248 6.37 -5.58 -14.91
C ILE A 248 5.51 -4.89 -15.96
N PHE A 249 4.25 -4.59 -15.65
CA PHE A 249 3.35 -3.85 -16.55
C PHE A 249 3.34 -2.35 -16.31
N ASP A 250 3.93 -1.85 -15.23
CA ASP A 250 3.88 -0.43 -14.87
C ASP A 250 4.37 0.48 -16.00
N THR A 251 5.60 0.28 -16.49
CA THR A 251 6.16 1.09 -17.55
C THR A 251 5.38 0.97 -18.86
N PRO A 252 5.11 -0.23 -19.43
CA PRO A 252 4.35 -0.29 -20.69
C PRO A 252 2.93 0.24 -20.55
N TYR A 253 2.26 0.03 -19.41
CA TYR A 253 0.91 0.52 -19.18
C TYR A 253 0.87 2.05 -19.21
N ASN A 254 1.78 2.70 -18.49
CA ASN A 254 1.85 4.15 -18.42
C ASN A 254 2.42 4.76 -19.71
N ALA A 255 3.47 4.16 -20.28
CA ALA A 255 4.14 4.71 -21.47
C ALA A 255 3.27 4.66 -22.73
N LEU A 256 2.42 3.65 -22.85
CA LEU A 256 1.55 3.44 -24.01
C LEU A 256 0.09 3.88 -23.74
N GLU A 257 -0.18 4.47 -22.57
CA GLU A 257 -1.51 4.93 -22.17
C GLU A 257 -2.56 3.83 -22.33
N LEU A 258 -2.22 2.61 -21.88
CA LEU A 258 -3.12 1.46 -22.00
C LEU A 258 -4.31 1.60 -21.05
N ASP A 259 -5.45 1.10 -21.49
CA ASP A 259 -6.68 1.04 -20.73
C ASP A 259 -7.09 -0.43 -20.49
N VAL A 260 -8.31 -0.66 -20.10
CA VAL A 260 -8.86 -2.00 -19.84
C VAL A 260 -8.71 -2.88 -21.08
N PRO A 261 -8.18 -4.11 -20.96
CA PRO A 261 -8.13 -5.05 -22.09
C PRO A 261 -9.52 -5.32 -22.66
N LEU A 262 -9.58 -5.40 -23.98
CA LEU A 262 -10.82 -5.72 -24.71
C LEU A 262 -11.10 -7.21 -24.68
#